data_e599341cc2093a15802ed7d5440cfe1e
#
_entry.id   e599341cc2093a15802ed7d5440cfe1e
#
_cell.length_a   1.000
_cell.length_b   1.000
_cell.length_c   1.000
_cell.angle_alpha   90.00
_cell.angle_beta   90.00
_cell.angle_gamma   90.00
#
_symmetry.space_group_name_H-M   'P 1'
#
loop_
_entity.id
_entity.type
_entity.pdbx_description
1 polymer ?
#
loop_
_entity_poly.entity_id
_entity_poly.type
_entity_poly.pdbx_seq_one_letter_code
_entity_poly.pdbx_strand_id
1 'polypeptide(L)'
;KRECNKIDNLKIDIIASSLQIIKGVIPKIHIKASDINYKNLLFDEIELEADDVKILLKKNNKELDFANNLIINLKISLSETSLKNILFSKNWNWILDIISNEISNQVKLEDIKIENDKIFFETSNKRQTINKNEKFDIKTEDGKLYLKNKAYQKSIQIPIEDKIFFKNVNIHNDLIKLSAESSISF
;
A
#
# COMPACT_ATOMS: atom_id res chain seq x y z
N LYS A 1 2.29 4.74 21.19
CA LYS A 1 1.96 5.89 20.30
C LYS A 1 0.90 5.42 19.32
N ARG A 2 -0.29 6.04 19.30
CA ARG A 2 -1.33 5.70 18.34
C ARG A 2 -0.90 6.24 16.97
N GLU A 3 -0.53 5.35 16.07
CA GLU A 3 -0.10 5.70 14.72
C GLU A 3 -1.29 5.74 13.75
N CYS A 4 -2.41 5.14 14.14
CA CYS A 4 -3.63 5.14 13.36
C CYS A 4 -4.61 6.19 13.90
N ASN A 5 -4.98 7.16 13.05
CA ASN A 5 -5.84 8.27 13.40
C ASN A 5 -7.34 7.92 13.24
N LYS A 6 -7.66 7.03 12.32
CA LYS A 6 -9.02 6.56 12.04
C LYS A 6 -8.99 5.14 11.51
N ILE A 7 -9.91 4.31 11.94
CA ILE A 7 -10.22 2.98 11.39
C ILE A 7 -11.73 2.79 11.52
N ASP A 8 -12.39 2.49 10.42
CA ASP A 8 -13.79 2.10 10.41
C ASP A 8 -13.91 0.60 10.10
N ASN A 9 -15.01 -0.01 10.54
CA ASN A 9 -15.36 -1.42 10.26
C ASN A 9 -14.21 -2.42 10.52
N LEU A 10 -13.47 -2.22 11.60
CA LEU A 10 -12.41 -3.15 11.99
C LEU A 10 -13.00 -4.51 12.38
N LYS A 11 -12.61 -5.55 11.66
CA LYS A 11 -12.93 -6.94 11.95
C LYS A 11 -11.64 -7.72 12.16
N ILE A 12 -11.58 -8.49 13.26
CA ILE A 12 -10.45 -9.35 13.58
C ILE A 12 -11.00 -10.75 13.80
N ASP A 13 -10.57 -11.69 12.97
CA ASP A 13 -10.89 -13.10 13.08
C ASP A 13 -9.63 -13.87 13.50
N ILE A 14 -9.71 -14.54 14.65
CA ILE A 14 -8.63 -15.40 15.17
C ILE A 14 -9.11 -16.84 15.07
N ILE A 15 -8.45 -17.62 14.23
CA ILE A 15 -8.78 -19.02 14.02
C ILE A 15 -7.79 -19.87 14.83
N ALA A 16 -8.22 -20.28 16.02
CA ALA A 16 -7.45 -21.11 16.93
C ALA A 16 -8.38 -21.81 17.94
N SER A 17 -8.03 -23.00 18.36
CA SER A 17 -8.68 -23.64 19.50
C SER A 17 -8.20 -23.04 20.82
N SER A 18 -8.98 -23.19 21.89
CA SER A 18 -8.61 -22.72 23.25
C SER A 18 -7.25 -23.26 23.71
N LEU A 19 -6.94 -24.52 23.41
CA LEU A 19 -5.63 -25.12 23.74
C LEU A 19 -4.49 -24.51 22.95
N GLN A 20 -4.69 -24.13 21.70
CA GLN A 20 -3.69 -23.46 20.88
C GLN A 20 -3.40 -22.06 21.41
N ILE A 21 -4.44 -21.31 21.77
CA ILE A 21 -4.30 -19.98 22.39
C ILE A 21 -3.50 -20.05 23.69
N ILE A 22 -3.83 -21.00 24.57
CA ILE A 22 -3.10 -21.22 25.85
C ILE A 22 -1.62 -21.54 25.59
N LYS A 23 -1.31 -22.27 24.52
CA LYS A 23 0.06 -22.60 24.11
C LYS A 23 0.76 -21.46 23.36
N GLY A 24 0.09 -20.33 23.13
CA GLY A 24 0.63 -19.22 22.36
C GLY A 24 0.74 -19.52 20.85
N VAL A 25 -0.04 -20.47 20.33
CA VAL A 25 -0.03 -20.83 18.90
C VAL A 25 -1.35 -20.40 18.29
N ILE A 26 -1.29 -19.56 17.29
CA ILE A 26 -2.46 -19.08 16.53
C ILE A 26 -2.27 -19.48 15.07
N PRO A 27 -2.97 -20.51 14.58
CA PRO A 27 -2.84 -20.98 13.20
C PRO A 27 -3.12 -19.90 12.16
N LYS A 28 -4.11 -19.03 12.42
CA LYS A 28 -4.45 -17.98 11.49
C LYS A 28 -5.04 -16.74 12.18
N ILE A 29 -4.59 -15.57 11.76
CA ILE A 29 -5.18 -14.27 12.10
C ILE A 29 -5.57 -13.60 10.79
N HIS A 30 -6.81 -13.11 10.72
CA HIS A 30 -7.28 -12.28 9.63
C HIS A 30 -7.82 -10.96 10.18
N ILE A 31 -7.34 -9.87 9.63
CA ILE A 31 -7.75 -8.51 9.99
C ILE A 31 -8.25 -7.83 8.74
N LYS A 32 -9.45 -7.26 8.79
CA LYS A 32 -10.01 -6.44 7.74
C LYS A 32 -10.48 -5.12 8.32
N ALA A 33 -10.18 -4.03 7.63
CA ALA A 33 -10.64 -2.70 8.02
C ALA A 33 -10.93 -1.86 6.78
N SER A 34 -11.78 -0.84 6.93
CA SER A 34 -12.07 0.15 5.91
C SER A 34 -11.82 1.56 6.42
N ASP A 35 -11.73 2.52 5.49
CA ASP A 35 -11.51 3.95 5.77
C ASP A 35 -10.40 4.19 6.79
N ILE A 36 -9.23 3.62 6.51
CA ILE A 36 -8.08 3.66 7.41
C ILE A 36 -7.27 4.93 7.15
N ASN A 37 -7.00 5.69 8.22
CA ASN A 37 -6.00 6.76 8.21
C ASN A 37 -4.83 6.37 9.11
N TYR A 38 -3.77 5.85 8.49
CA TYR A 38 -2.53 5.48 9.16
C TYR A 38 -1.42 6.46 8.78
N LYS A 39 -0.90 7.21 9.73
CA LYS A 39 0.15 8.23 9.50
C LYS A 39 -0.16 9.21 8.35
N ASN A 40 -1.43 9.61 8.23
CA ASN A 40 -1.97 10.42 7.14
C ASN A 40 -1.99 9.75 5.76
N LEU A 41 -1.78 8.43 5.69
CA LEU A 41 -2.09 7.63 4.52
C LEU A 41 -3.54 7.18 4.60
N LEU A 42 -4.30 7.46 3.56
CA LEU A 42 -5.69 7.05 3.46
C LEU A 42 -5.81 5.77 2.62
N PHE A 43 -6.44 4.75 3.19
CA PHE A 43 -6.72 3.50 2.51
C PHE A 43 -8.22 3.24 2.57
N ASP A 44 -8.81 2.86 1.46
CA ASP A 44 -10.23 2.50 1.42
C ASP A 44 -10.48 1.16 2.13
N GLU A 45 -9.61 0.18 1.89
CA GLU A 45 -9.67 -1.12 2.55
C GLU A 45 -8.26 -1.70 2.74
N ILE A 46 -8.03 -2.34 3.87
CA ILE A 46 -6.85 -3.15 4.15
C ILE A 46 -7.30 -4.50 4.69
N GLU A 47 -6.75 -5.57 4.13
CA GLU A 47 -6.81 -6.92 4.69
C GLU A 47 -5.40 -7.39 5.02
N LEU A 48 -5.22 -7.93 6.23
CA LEU A 48 -3.99 -8.55 6.69
C LEU A 48 -4.28 -10.00 7.05
N GLU A 49 -3.45 -10.90 6.60
CA GLU A 49 -3.53 -12.31 6.96
C GLU A 49 -2.15 -12.80 7.41
N ALA A 50 -2.10 -13.46 8.55
CA ALA A 50 -0.91 -14.08 9.08
C ALA A 50 -1.22 -15.51 9.49
N ASP A 51 -0.36 -16.45 9.08
CA ASP A 51 -0.45 -17.86 9.42
C ASP A 51 0.66 -18.25 10.41
N ASP A 52 0.38 -19.33 11.19
CA ASP A 52 1.34 -19.93 12.13
C ASP A 52 2.00 -18.96 13.12
N VAL A 53 1.21 -18.03 13.65
CA VAL A 53 1.67 -17.02 14.60
C VAL A 53 1.98 -17.69 15.95
N LYS A 54 3.22 -17.54 16.43
CA LYS A 54 3.64 -18.03 17.73
C LYS A 54 3.95 -16.87 18.66
N ILE A 55 3.26 -16.84 19.80
CA ILE A 55 3.38 -15.77 20.80
C ILE A 55 4.07 -16.32 22.04
N LEU A 56 5.05 -15.59 22.53
CA LEU A 56 5.70 -15.84 23.82
C LEU A 56 5.22 -14.83 24.85
N LEU A 57 4.77 -15.33 25.99
CA LEU A 57 4.48 -14.51 27.16
C LEU A 57 5.77 -14.31 27.96
N LYS A 58 6.33 -13.13 27.96
CA LYS A 58 7.44 -12.77 28.84
C LYS A 58 6.92 -12.61 30.27
N LYS A 59 7.28 -13.54 31.17
CA LYS A 59 6.80 -13.57 32.56
C LYS A 59 7.04 -12.27 33.36
N ASN A 60 8.10 -11.52 33.03
CA ASN A 60 8.53 -10.36 33.81
C ASN A 60 7.83 -9.05 33.47
N ASN A 61 7.34 -8.83 32.24
CA ASN A 61 6.84 -7.52 31.78
C ASN A 61 5.39 -7.54 31.31
N LYS A 62 4.70 -8.69 31.32
CA LYS A 62 3.40 -8.88 30.67
C LYS A 62 3.40 -8.46 29.18
N GLU A 63 4.55 -8.42 28.57
CA GLU A 63 4.73 -8.12 27.15
C GLU A 63 4.57 -9.39 26.31
N LEU A 64 3.89 -9.22 25.19
CA LEU A 64 3.78 -10.25 24.17
C LEU A 64 4.95 -10.09 23.20
N ASP A 65 5.61 -11.18 22.88
CA ASP A 65 6.67 -11.25 21.88
C ASP A 65 6.34 -12.35 20.87
N PHE A 66 6.90 -12.26 19.68
CA PHE A 66 6.69 -13.31 18.68
C PHE A 66 7.88 -14.28 18.69
N ALA A 67 7.59 -15.57 18.62
CA ALA A 67 8.62 -16.61 18.68
C ALA A 67 9.29 -16.88 17.34
N ASN A 68 8.71 -16.38 16.25
CA ASN A 68 9.19 -16.63 14.89
C ASN A 68 9.00 -15.38 14.02
N ASN A 69 9.77 -15.31 12.94
CA ASN A 69 9.52 -14.34 11.90
C ASN A 69 8.10 -14.54 11.36
N LEU A 70 7.36 -13.45 11.27
CA LEU A 70 5.98 -13.46 10.83
C LEU A 70 5.92 -13.04 9.37
N ILE A 71 5.25 -13.86 8.56
CA ILE A 71 4.90 -13.49 7.18
C ILE A 71 3.48 -12.96 7.19
N ILE A 72 3.30 -11.74 6.70
CA ILE A 72 2.00 -11.09 6.59
C ILE A 72 1.65 -10.95 5.12
N ASN A 73 0.53 -11.54 4.71
CA ASN A 73 -0.09 -11.27 3.44
C ASN A 73 -0.96 -10.02 3.59
N LEU A 74 -0.77 -9.07 2.70
CA LEU A 74 -1.39 -7.76 2.70
C LEU A 74 -2.21 -7.58 1.42
N LYS A 75 -3.47 -7.15 1.55
CA LYS A 75 -4.26 -6.64 0.43
C LYS A 75 -4.69 -5.23 0.74
N ILE A 76 -4.55 -4.34 -0.23
CA ILE A 76 -4.90 -2.92 -0.11
C ILE A 76 -5.79 -2.53 -1.29
N SER A 77 -6.84 -1.77 -1.01
CA SER A 77 -7.65 -1.09 -2.02
C SER A 77 -7.50 0.41 -1.87
N LEU A 78 -7.27 1.10 -2.99
CA LEU A 78 -7.11 2.55 -3.07
C LEU A 78 -8.01 3.11 -4.17
N SER A 79 -8.89 4.02 -3.80
CA SER A 79 -9.63 4.86 -4.74
C SER A 79 -8.74 5.98 -5.29
N GLU A 80 -9.21 6.65 -6.34
CA GLU A 80 -8.59 7.87 -6.86
C GLU A 80 -8.41 8.92 -5.74
N THR A 81 -9.43 9.12 -4.92
CA THR A 81 -9.38 10.08 -3.80
C THR A 81 -8.30 9.71 -2.79
N SER A 82 -8.22 8.44 -2.41
CA SER A 82 -7.19 7.98 -1.46
C SER A 82 -5.79 8.11 -2.07
N LEU A 83 -5.61 7.75 -3.33
CA LEU A 83 -4.35 7.91 -4.05
C LEU A 83 -3.90 9.38 -4.12
N LYS A 84 -4.82 10.30 -4.48
CA LYS A 84 -4.56 11.75 -4.47
C LYS A 84 -4.10 12.22 -3.10
N ASN A 85 -4.86 11.89 -2.06
CA ASN A 85 -4.54 12.29 -0.69
C ASN A 85 -3.17 11.77 -0.24
N ILE A 86 -2.78 10.57 -0.63
CA ILE A 86 -1.45 10.02 -0.33
C ILE A 86 -0.38 10.82 -1.08
N LEU A 87 -0.45 10.88 -2.40
CA LEU A 87 0.61 11.41 -3.24
C LEU A 87 0.80 12.92 -3.11
N PHE A 88 -0.28 13.68 -2.88
CA PHE A 88 -0.19 15.12 -2.61
C PHE A 88 0.03 15.48 -1.14
N SER A 89 0.13 14.49 -0.25
CA SER A 89 0.46 14.75 1.16
C SER A 89 1.92 15.20 1.32
N LYS A 90 2.19 16.00 2.34
CA LYS A 90 3.54 16.49 2.66
C LYS A 90 4.58 15.37 2.83
N ASN A 91 4.14 14.21 3.28
CA ASN A 91 5.03 13.09 3.59
C ASN A 91 5.36 12.23 2.37
N TRP A 92 4.55 12.28 1.31
CA TRP A 92 4.63 11.39 0.15
C TRP A 92 4.74 12.11 -1.19
N ASN A 93 4.69 13.45 -1.23
CA ASN A 93 4.81 14.23 -2.46
C ASN A 93 6.13 14.01 -3.23
N TRP A 94 7.16 13.53 -2.54
CA TRP A 94 8.42 13.16 -3.17
C TRP A 94 8.27 12.08 -4.26
N ILE A 95 7.22 11.22 -4.16
CA ILE A 95 6.89 10.26 -5.23
C ILE A 95 6.43 11.01 -6.49
N LEU A 96 5.63 12.08 -6.33
CA LEU A 96 5.23 12.92 -7.46
C LEU A 96 6.44 13.59 -8.11
N ASP A 97 7.43 14.01 -7.32
CA ASP A 97 8.66 14.60 -7.85
C ASP A 97 9.45 13.59 -8.70
N ILE A 98 9.53 12.33 -8.26
CA ILE A 98 10.13 11.25 -9.05
C ILE A 98 9.37 11.06 -10.35
N ILE A 99 8.04 10.93 -10.30
CA ILE A 99 7.19 10.75 -11.50
C ILE A 99 7.34 11.96 -12.44
N SER A 100 7.30 13.18 -11.92
CA SER A 100 7.48 14.41 -12.70
C SER A 100 8.81 14.44 -13.44
N ASN A 101 9.90 14.14 -12.73
CA ASN A 101 11.25 14.16 -13.31
C ASN A 101 11.40 13.10 -14.40
N GLU A 102 10.80 11.93 -14.22
CA GLU A 102 10.82 10.86 -15.22
C GLU A 102 9.94 11.18 -16.43
N ILE A 103 8.84 11.91 -16.27
CA ILE A 103 8.02 12.38 -17.41
C ILE A 103 8.78 13.47 -18.16
N SER A 104 9.18 14.54 -17.47
CA SER A 104 9.99 15.65 -18.00
C SER A 104 10.39 16.59 -16.85
N ASN A 105 11.64 17.01 -16.80
CA ASN A 105 12.17 17.96 -15.79
C ASN A 105 11.45 19.33 -15.75
N GLN A 106 10.53 19.61 -16.65
CA GLN A 106 9.81 20.89 -16.75
C GLN A 106 8.33 20.78 -16.46
N VAL A 107 7.86 19.59 -16.09
CA VAL A 107 6.45 19.28 -15.88
C VAL A 107 6.16 19.28 -14.38
N LYS A 108 5.02 19.85 -13.99
CA LYS A 108 4.45 19.73 -12.66
C LYS A 108 3.19 18.85 -12.74
N LEU A 109 3.07 17.90 -11.85
CA LEU A 109 1.86 17.10 -11.71
C LEU A 109 0.82 17.91 -10.93
N GLU A 110 -0.36 18.10 -11.51
CA GLU A 110 -1.44 18.91 -10.94
C GLU A 110 -2.57 18.04 -10.42
N ASP A 111 -2.86 16.94 -11.10
CA ASP A 111 -3.94 16.02 -10.68
C ASP A 111 -3.66 14.59 -11.14
N ILE A 112 -4.42 13.65 -10.56
CA ILE A 112 -4.38 12.23 -10.88
C ILE A 112 -5.80 11.75 -11.08
N LYS A 113 -6.04 10.94 -12.11
CA LYS A 113 -7.33 10.30 -12.38
C LYS A 113 -7.14 8.81 -12.60
N ILE A 114 -8.14 8.04 -12.22
CA ILE A 114 -8.23 6.62 -12.52
C ILE A 114 -9.42 6.42 -13.44
N GLU A 115 -9.16 6.09 -14.69
CA GLU A 115 -10.20 5.88 -15.70
C GLU A 115 -9.82 4.70 -16.61
N ASN A 116 -10.81 3.85 -16.94
CA ASN A 116 -10.62 2.72 -17.86
C ASN A 116 -9.39 1.85 -17.49
N ASP A 117 -9.27 1.49 -16.23
CA ASP A 117 -8.19 0.68 -15.67
C ASP A 117 -6.77 1.27 -15.88
N LYS A 118 -6.67 2.59 -15.96
CA LYS A 118 -5.42 3.32 -16.14
C LYS A 118 -5.31 4.47 -15.14
N ILE A 119 -4.07 4.86 -14.86
CA ILE A 119 -3.76 6.07 -14.10
C ILE A 119 -3.38 7.16 -15.10
N PHE A 120 -4.03 8.30 -14.98
CA PHE A 120 -3.73 9.50 -15.74
C PHE A 120 -3.15 10.56 -14.81
N PHE A 121 -2.02 11.12 -15.19
CA PHE A 121 -1.45 12.28 -14.53
C PHE A 121 -1.72 13.51 -15.37
N GLU A 122 -2.44 14.48 -14.82
CA GLU A 122 -2.59 15.80 -15.41
C GLU A 122 -1.34 16.61 -15.12
N THR A 123 -0.72 17.11 -16.17
CA THR A 123 0.55 17.82 -16.08
C THR A 123 0.41 19.24 -16.58
N SER A 124 1.03 20.19 -15.90
CA SER A 124 1.23 21.55 -16.42
C SER A 124 2.69 21.78 -16.78
N ASN A 125 2.93 22.47 -17.89
CA ASN A 125 4.27 22.89 -18.26
C ASN A 125 4.47 24.36 -17.85
N LYS A 126 5.55 24.65 -17.12
CA LYS A 126 5.89 26.03 -16.68
C LYS A 126 6.00 27.04 -17.83
N ARG A 127 6.14 26.59 -19.10
CA ARG A 127 6.32 27.43 -20.27
C ARG A 127 5.13 27.42 -21.26
N GLN A 128 4.18 26.50 -21.09
CA GLN A 128 3.03 26.37 -21.99
C GLN A 128 1.80 25.97 -21.17
N THR A 129 0.69 26.64 -21.38
CA THR A 129 -0.63 26.36 -20.76
C THR A 129 -1.31 25.10 -21.31
N ILE A 130 -0.56 24.15 -21.83
CA ILE A 130 -1.12 22.92 -22.39
C ILE A 130 -1.09 21.86 -21.29
N ASN A 131 -2.25 21.57 -20.72
CA ASN A 131 -2.44 20.42 -19.86
C ASN A 131 -2.35 19.15 -20.72
N LYS A 132 -1.40 18.29 -20.42
CA LYS A 132 -1.31 16.96 -21.03
C LYS A 132 -1.72 15.91 -20.02
N ASN A 133 -2.50 14.95 -20.46
CA ASN A 133 -2.83 13.77 -19.70
C ASN A 133 -1.85 12.64 -20.06
N GLU A 134 -0.95 12.31 -19.14
CA GLU A 134 -0.01 11.21 -19.33
C GLU A 134 -0.62 9.93 -18.73
N LYS A 135 -0.74 8.90 -19.58
CA LYS A 135 -1.40 7.62 -19.25
C LYS A 135 -0.39 6.58 -18.84
N PHE A 136 -0.64 5.94 -17.69
CA PHE A 136 0.21 4.88 -17.14
C PHE A 136 -0.59 3.62 -16.80
N ASP A 137 0.06 2.49 -17.03
CA ASP A 137 -0.28 1.19 -16.46
C ASP A 137 0.47 1.03 -15.14
N ILE A 138 -0.17 0.51 -14.11
CA ILE A 138 0.52 0.06 -12.90
C ILE A 138 0.77 -1.45 -12.99
N LYS A 139 1.97 -1.90 -12.65
CA LYS A 139 2.37 -3.31 -12.72
C LYS A 139 3.32 -3.70 -11.60
N THR A 140 3.37 -5.00 -11.32
CA THR A 140 4.39 -5.60 -10.46
C THR A 140 5.41 -6.35 -11.31
N GLU A 141 6.69 -6.18 -11.00
CA GLU A 141 7.81 -6.93 -11.59
C GLU A 141 8.84 -7.16 -10.47
N ASP A 142 9.28 -8.40 -10.32
CA ASP A 142 10.25 -8.81 -9.29
C ASP A 142 9.93 -8.30 -7.87
N GLY A 143 8.63 -8.32 -7.52
CA GLY A 143 8.15 -7.87 -6.21
C GLY A 143 8.09 -6.36 -6.02
N LYS A 144 8.33 -5.56 -7.05
CA LYS A 144 8.31 -4.09 -7.01
C LYS A 144 7.17 -3.53 -7.85
N LEU A 145 6.73 -2.30 -7.51
CA LEU A 145 5.69 -1.60 -8.27
C LEU A 145 6.31 -0.69 -9.32
N TYR A 146 5.70 -0.69 -10.50
CA TYR A 146 6.09 0.14 -11.62
C TYR A 146 4.90 0.86 -12.24
N LEU A 147 5.09 2.12 -12.60
CA LEU A 147 4.24 2.86 -13.52
C LEU A 147 4.85 2.78 -14.92
N LYS A 148 4.09 2.27 -15.88
CA LYS A 148 4.56 2.08 -17.26
C LYS A 148 3.77 2.92 -18.24
N ASN A 149 4.48 3.76 -19.00
CA ASN A 149 3.92 4.49 -20.12
C ASN A 149 4.38 3.83 -21.41
N LYS A 150 3.45 3.18 -22.12
CA LYS A 150 3.75 2.47 -23.36
C LYS A 150 4.12 3.41 -24.53
N ALA A 151 3.51 4.61 -24.56
CA ALA A 151 3.75 5.56 -25.65
C ALA A 151 5.19 6.07 -25.66
N TYR A 152 5.79 6.25 -24.49
CA TYR A 152 7.16 6.74 -24.34
C TYR A 152 8.16 5.64 -23.96
N GLN A 153 7.72 4.39 -23.88
CA GLN A 153 8.52 3.26 -23.40
C GLN A 153 9.17 3.51 -22.03
N LYS A 154 8.50 4.31 -21.19
CA LYS A 154 8.98 4.64 -19.84
C LYS A 154 8.46 3.67 -18.80
N SER A 155 9.33 3.33 -17.86
CA SER A 155 9.02 2.49 -16.70
C SER A 155 9.59 3.17 -15.46
N ILE A 156 8.71 3.59 -14.54
CA ILE A 156 9.06 4.30 -13.31
C ILE A 156 8.85 3.34 -12.15
N GLN A 157 9.92 2.96 -11.46
CA GLN A 157 9.80 2.18 -10.24
C GLN A 157 9.29 3.08 -9.11
N ILE A 158 8.24 2.65 -8.40
CA ILE A 158 7.78 3.30 -7.17
C ILE A 158 8.67 2.82 -6.03
N PRO A 159 9.44 3.71 -5.38
CA PRO A 159 10.36 3.32 -4.32
C PRO A 159 9.58 3.06 -3.01
N ILE A 160 9.39 1.80 -2.70
CA ILE A 160 8.77 1.30 -1.47
C ILE A 160 9.82 0.42 -0.76
N GLU A 161 9.69 0.29 0.56
CA GLU A 161 10.62 -0.51 1.38
C GLU A 161 10.82 -1.93 0.82
N ASP A 162 12.06 -2.39 0.75
CA ASP A 162 12.42 -3.73 0.22
C ASP A 162 11.82 -4.90 1.01
N LYS A 163 11.32 -4.64 2.22
CA LYS A 163 10.63 -5.65 3.03
C LYS A 163 9.24 -6.02 2.51
N ILE A 164 8.70 -5.23 1.59
CA ILE A 164 7.38 -5.46 0.99
C ILE A 164 7.57 -6.03 -0.41
N PHE A 165 7.12 -7.25 -0.61
CA PHE A 165 7.14 -7.94 -1.89
C PHE A 165 5.74 -7.89 -2.52
N PHE A 166 5.55 -7.12 -3.59
CA PHE A 166 4.28 -7.03 -4.29
C PHE A 166 4.05 -8.23 -5.19
N LYS A 167 3.00 -9.00 -4.91
CA LYS A 167 2.61 -10.18 -5.69
C LYS A 167 1.80 -9.81 -6.93
N ASN A 168 0.89 -8.86 -6.77
CA ASN A 168 0.00 -8.43 -7.85
C ASN A 168 -0.49 -7.01 -7.64
N VAL A 169 -0.77 -6.32 -8.74
CA VAL A 169 -1.51 -5.07 -8.79
C VAL A 169 -2.45 -5.05 -9.98
N ASN A 170 -3.67 -4.61 -9.77
CA ASN A 170 -4.63 -4.35 -10.84
C ASN A 170 -5.48 -3.14 -10.51
N ILE A 171 -6.12 -2.58 -11.54
CA ILE A 171 -7.17 -1.59 -11.38
C ILE A 171 -8.47 -2.25 -11.82
N HIS A 172 -9.48 -2.17 -10.99
CA HIS A 172 -10.80 -2.73 -11.28
C HIS A 172 -11.88 -1.89 -10.62
N ASN A 173 -12.88 -1.45 -11.38
CA ASN A 173 -13.94 -0.53 -10.94
C ASN A 173 -13.35 0.74 -10.31
N ASP A 174 -12.38 1.35 -10.97
CA ASP A 174 -11.68 2.57 -10.53
C ASP A 174 -10.97 2.46 -9.16
N LEU A 175 -10.76 1.23 -8.70
CA LEU A 175 -9.97 0.93 -7.51
C LEU A 175 -8.65 0.26 -7.88
N ILE A 176 -7.54 0.78 -7.37
CA ILE A 176 -6.27 0.08 -7.39
C ILE A 176 -6.30 -0.98 -6.30
N LYS A 177 -6.12 -2.25 -6.69
CA LYS A 177 -6.02 -3.38 -5.78
C LYS A 177 -4.61 -3.93 -5.79
N LEU A 178 -3.98 -3.92 -4.63
CA LEU A 178 -2.62 -4.41 -4.40
C LEU A 178 -2.66 -5.67 -3.56
N SER A 179 -1.84 -6.65 -3.89
CA SER A 179 -1.52 -7.74 -2.97
C SER A 179 -0.01 -7.83 -2.78
N ALA A 180 0.42 -7.97 -1.56
CA ALA A 180 1.82 -8.00 -1.19
C ALA A 180 2.06 -8.98 -0.02
N GLU A 181 3.33 -9.26 0.21
CA GLU A 181 3.81 -10.00 1.35
C GLU A 181 4.90 -9.19 2.05
N SER A 182 4.90 -9.22 3.36
CA SER A 182 5.95 -8.61 4.17
C SER A 182 6.40 -9.56 5.27
N SER A 183 7.71 -9.62 5.52
CA SER A 183 8.25 -10.35 6.65
C SER A 183 8.59 -9.40 7.80
N ILE A 184 8.10 -9.72 8.99
CA ILE A 184 8.43 -9.01 10.22
C ILE A 184 9.36 -9.91 11.03
N SER A 185 10.58 -9.42 11.27
CA SER A 185 11.56 -10.04 12.19
C SER A 185 11.56 -9.25 13.50
N PHE A 186 11.61 -9.96 14.61
CA PHE A 186 11.59 -9.42 15.97
C PHE A 186 12.93 -9.64 16.66
#